data_2a80c3d3540786bf5de716f411c46fbb
#
_entry.id   2a80c3d3540786bf5de716f411c46fbb
#
_cell.length_a   1.000
_cell.length_b   1.000
_cell.length_c   1.000
_cell.angle_alpha   90.00
_cell.angle_beta   90.00
_cell.angle_gamma   90.00
#
_symmetry.space_group_name_H-M   'P 1'
#
loop_
_entity.id
_entity.type
_entity.pdbx_description
1 polymer ?
#
loop_
_entity_poly.entity_id
_entity_poly.type
_entity_poly.pdbx_seq_one_letter_code
_entity_poly.pdbx_strand_id
1 'polypeptide(L)'
;MKVMKIINLIIGIACLLGACHSNRMRIEGEIGDIKENKIYLGEITNTYYGLFDPIDSAEIEEGKFTFTVDRAKKQMLFLGFRPGQGGMVFAEAGNLKVKPATVKKGGVVWEVSGSVLNDKYRDFMKACAVVRNDRLLDSLDALFFTARDREDREEMARIKEESMPYYEQAQMAEDQLVRQTVDGNMENPFGIYLYYSKLFGRKDFSTKENIGAEREYQKNFGPEAQQTPYIALMNAQ
;
A
#
# COMPACT_ATOMS: atom_id res chain seq x y z
N MET A 1 19.01 51.84 -17.08
CA MET A 1 17.66 51.58 -16.50
C MET A 1 16.74 50.68 -17.33
N LYS A 2 16.73 50.70 -18.65
CA LYS A 2 15.88 49.82 -19.48
C LYS A 2 16.30 48.33 -19.46
N VAL A 3 17.59 48.01 -19.42
CA VAL A 3 18.12 46.62 -19.44
C VAL A 3 17.77 45.85 -18.16
N MET A 4 17.84 46.53 -16.99
CA MET A 4 17.51 45.96 -15.68
C MET A 4 16.02 45.57 -15.53
N LYS A 5 15.10 46.32 -16.22
CA LYS A 5 13.67 45.97 -16.22
C LYS A 5 13.34 44.74 -17.06
N ILE A 6 14.11 44.50 -18.15
CA ILE A 6 13.93 43.34 -19.01
C ILE A 6 14.42 42.06 -18.33
N ILE A 7 15.53 42.12 -17.57
CA ILE A 7 16.07 40.98 -16.83
C ILE A 7 15.09 40.54 -15.74
N ASN A 8 14.50 41.48 -14.99
CA ASN A 8 13.50 41.16 -13.96
C ASN A 8 12.20 40.56 -14.55
N LEU A 9 11.82 40.96 -15.77
CA LEU A 9 10.66 40.41 -16.44
C LEU A 9 10.91 38.96 -16.93
N ILE A 10 12.12 38.64 -17.42
CA ILE A 10 12.49 37.28 -17.86
C ILE A 10 12.60 36.32 -16.68
N ILE A 11 13.11 36.76 -15.52
CA ILE A 11 13.16 35.96 -14.29
C ILE A 11 11.74 35.69 -13.77
N GLY A 12 10.83 36.66 -13.82
CA GLY A 12 9.44 36.50 -13.42
C GLY A 12 8.67 35.47 -14.29
N ILE A 13 8.94 35.43 -15.61
CA ILE A 13 8.29 34.48 -16.52
C ILE A 13 8.85 33.07 -16.36
N ALA A 14 10.15 32.93 -16.08
CA ALA A 14 10.76 31.62 -15.78
C ALA A 14 10.21 30.96 -14.50
N CYS A 15 9.84 31.74 -13.48
CA CYS A 15 9.20 31.24 -12.27
C CYS A 15 7.72 30.82 -12.47
N LEU A 16 7.01 31.38 -13.47
CA LEU A 16 5.63 31.04 -13.75
C LEU A 16 5.49 29.74 -14.59
N LEU A 17 6.53 29.31 -15.28
CA LEU A 17 6.52 28.08 -16.08
C LEU A 17 6.86 26.83 -15.26
N GLY A 18 7.31 26.96 -14.01
CA GLY A 18 7.65 25.85 -13.10
C GLY A 18 6.48 25.28 -12.29
N ALA A 19 5.29 25.84 -12.37
CA ALA A 19 4.16 25.47 -11.52
C ALA A 19 3.13 24.52 -12.16
N CYS A 20 3.42 23.91 -13.31
CA CYS A 20 2.68 22.73 -13.72
C CYS A 20 3.13 21.55 -12.85
N HIS A 21 2.47 21.36 -11.71
CA HIS A 21 2.53 20.09 -10.99
C HIS A 21 1.93 19.03 -11.92
N SER A 22 2.77 18.40 -12.73
CA SER A 22 2.32 17.27 -13.54
C SER A 22 1.97 16.15 -12.54
N ASN A 23 0.70 15.72 -12.52
CA ASN A 23 0.27 14.53 -11.78
C ASN A 23 0.89 13.24 -12.35
N ARG A 24 2.06 13.36 -12.95
CA ARG A 24 2.78 12.27 -13.59
C ARG A 24 3.60 11.53 -12.56
N MET A 25 3.43 10.21 -12.52
CA MET A 25 4.26 9.30 -11.75
C MET A 25 5.22 8.59 -12.69
N ARG A 26 6.49 8.53 -12.31
CA ARG A 26 7.48 7.68 -12.95
C ARG A 26 8.02 6.69 -11.91
N ILE A 27 7.97 5.41 -12.23
CA ILE A 27 8.56 4.35 -11.41
C ILE A 27 9.79 3.84 -12.15
N GLU A 28 10.94 3.91 -11.51
CA GLU A 28 12.18 3.30 -11.97
C GLU A 28 12.52 2.16 -11.02
N GLY A 29 12.70 0.95 -11.55
CA GLY A 29 12.97 -0.23 -10.74
C GLY A 29 14.17 -1.01 -11.19
N GLU A 30 14.77 -1.71 -10.20
CA GLU A 30 15.84 -2.67 -10.41
C GLU A 30 15.48 -3.93 -9.63
N ILE A 31 15.47 -5.11 -10.32
CA ILE A 31 14.96 -6.37 -9.75
C ILE A 31 16.05 -7.31 -9.22
N GLY A 32 17.33 -6.96 -9.37
CA GLY A 32 18.44 -7.82 -8.95
C GLY A 32 18.46 -9.18 -9.66
N ASP A 33 18.57 -10.26 -8.88
CA ASP A 33 18.68 -11.64 -9.39
C ASP A 33 17.35 -12.30 -9.77
N ILE A 34 16.24 -11.56 -9.79
CA ILE A 34 14.92 -12.09 -10.17
C ILE A 34 14.90 -12.35 -11.68
N LYS A 35 14.64 -13.60 -12.07
CA LYS A 35 14.63 -14.04 -13.48
C LYS A 35 13.25 -13.90 -14.11
N GLU A 36 12.78 -12.68 -14.22
CA GLU A 36 11.53 -12.37 -14.91
C GLU A 36 11.85 -11.38 -16.03
N ASN A 37 11.13 -11.47 -17.16
CA ASN A 37 11.35 -10.60 -18.32
C ASN A 37 10.29 -9.50 -18.44
N LYS A 38 9.25 -9.54 -17.61
CA LYS A 38 8.15 -8.59 -17.65
C LYS A 38 7.61 -8.32 -16.26
N ILE A 39 7.22 -7.07 -16.02
CA ILE A 39 6.60 -6.63 -14.78
C ILE A 39 5.31 -5.86 -15.10
N TYR A 40 4.32 -5.95 -14.22
CA TYR A 40 3.00 -5.36 -14.37
C TYR A 40 2.75 -4.35 -13.26
N LEU A 41 2.08 -3.27 -13.61
CA LEU A 41 1.47 -2.34 -12.70
C LEU A 41 -0.06 -2.50 -12.84
N GLY A 42 -0.79 -2.62 -11.75
CA GLY A 42 -2.23 -2.88 -11.83
C GLY A 42 -3.04 -2.39 -10.64
N GLU A 43 -4.34 -2.26 -10.84
CA GLU A 43 -5.31 -2.00 -9.79
C GLU A 43 -5.67 -3.32 -9.08
N ILE A 44 -5.77 -3.29 -7.76
CA ILE A 44 -6.02 -4.49 -6.97
C ILE A 44 -7.51 -4.81 -7.01
N THR A 45 -7.86 -5.99 -7.48
CA THR A 45 -9.25 -6.47 -7.54
C THR A 45 -9.58 -7.42 -6.39
N ASN A 46 -8.59 -8.14 -5.87
CA ASN A 46 -8.74 -9.00 -4.70
C ASN A 46 -7.42 -9.09 -3.93
N THR A 47 -7.40 -8.50 -2.75
CA THR A 47 -6.20 -8.47 -1.90
C THR A 47 -5.83 -9.84 -1.34
N TYR A 48 -6.82 -10.71 -1.07
CA TYR A 48 -6.58 -12.04 -0.50
C TYR A 48 -5.83 -12.97 -1.45
N TYR A 49 -6.21 -12.94 -2.74
CA TYR A 49 -5.57 -13.77 -3.77
C TYR A 49 -4.46 -13.02 -4.53
N GLY A 50 -4.20 -11.75 -4.19
CA GLY A 50 -3.25 -10.92 -4.93
C GLY A 50 -3.65 -10.72 -6.40
N LEU A 51 -4.96 -10.74 -6.69
CA LEU A 51 -5.46 -10.50 -8.04
C LEU A 51 -5.46 -9.01 -8.34
N PHE A 52 -5.13 -8.68 -9.58
CA PHE A 52 -5.08 -7.31 -10.07
C PHE A 52 -5.46 -7.23 -11.54
N ASP A 53 -6.01 -6.10 -11.93
CA ASP A 53 -6.23 -5.75 -13.33
C ASP A 53 -5.03 -4.93 -13.82
N PRO A 54 -4.26 -5.42 -14.80
CA PRO A 54 -3.11 -4.69 -15.32
C PRO A 54 -3.54 -3.37 -15.97
N ILE A 55 -2.94 -2.27 -15.54
CA ILE A 55 -3.10 -0.95 -16.17
C ILE A 55 -1.92 -0.61 -17.09
N ASP A 56 -0.76 -1.24 -16.82
CA ASP A 56 0.44 -1.07 -17.65
C ASP A 56 1.38 -2.28 -17.46
N SER A 57 2.35 -2.44 -18.37
CA SER A 57 3.40 -3.43 -18.29
C SER A 57 4.69 -2.93 -18.89
N ALA A 58 5.83 -3.34 -18.32
CA ALA A 58 7.15 -2.99 -18.80
C ALA A 58 8.00 -4.25 -19.01
N GLU A 59 8.79 -4.26 -20.08
CA GLU A 59 9.85 -5.25 -20.27
C GLU A 59 10.99 -4.94 -19.29
N ILE A 60 11.66 -6.01 -18.85
CA ILE A 60 12.81 -5.92 -17.96
C ILE A 60 14.07 -6.10 -18.79
N GLU A 61 14.84 -5.04 -18.91
CA GLU A 61 16.10 -5.01 -19.65
C GLU A 61 17.27 -4.84 -18.68
N GLU A 62 18.21 -5.77 -18.68
CA GLU A 62 19.37 -5.76 -17.76
C GLU A 62 18.95 -5.61 -16.27
N GLY A 63 17.85 -6.25 -15.89
CA GLY A 63 17.32 -6.17 -14.52
C GLY A 63 16.65 -4.85 -14.16
N LYS A 64 16.36 -3.98 -15.13
CA LYS A 64 15.74 -2.67 -14.92
C LYS A 64 14.44 -2.54 -15.68
N PHE A 65 13.54 -1.72 -15.15
CA PHE A 65 12.27 -1.38 -15.78
C PHE A 65 11.85 0.06 -15.46
N THR A 66 10.95 0.59 -16.28
CA THR A 66 10.39 1.93 -16.07
C THR A 66 8.90 1.93 -16.41
N PHE A 67 8.08 2.53 -15.54
CA PHE A 67 6.70 2.92 -15.84
C PHE A 67 6.59 4.43 -15.88
N THR A 68 5.65 4.91 -16.70
CA THR A 68 5.23 6.29 -16.70
C THR A 68 3.71 6.35 -16.73
N VAL A 69 3.11 6.84 -15.64
CA VAL A 69 1.66 6.95 -15.50
C VAL A 69 1.28 8.43 -15.50
N ASP A 70 0.55 8.85 -16.50
CA ASP A 70 -0.02 10.19 -16.54
C ASP A 70 -1.25 10.23 -15.64
N ARG A 71 -1.40 11.30 -14.85
CA ARG A 71 -2.50 11.49 -13.91
C ARG A 71 -2.58 10.39 -12.84
N ALA A 72 -1.47 10.17 -12.14
CA ALA A 72 -1.45 9.26 -10.99
C ALA A 72 -2.58 9.59 -10.02
N LYS A 73 -3.52 8.66 -9.87
CA LYS A 73 -4.52 8.70 -8.81
C LYS A 73 -3.82 8.29 -7.53
N LYS A 74 -3.91 9.07 -6.48
CA LYS A 74 -3.28 8.75 -5.19
C LYS A 74 -3.93 7.50 -4.57
N GLN A 75 -3.54 6.32 -5.07
CA GLN A 75 -4.09 5.02 -4.66
C GLN A 75 -2.99 3.96 -4.54
N MET A 76 -3.28 2.87 -3.85
CA MET A 76 -2.41 1.70 -3.79
C MET A 76 -2.54 0.89 -5.07
N LEU A 77 -1.41 0.56 -5.69
CA LEU A 77 -1.32 -0.29 -6.88
C LEU A 77 -0.52 -1.56 -6.54
N PHE A 78 -0.77 -2.60 -7.29
CA PHE A 78 0.08 -3.78 -7.33
C PHE A 78 1.23 -3.55 -8.33
N LEU A 79 2.44 -3.89 -7.92
CA LEU A 79 3.63 -3.94 -8.76
C LEU A 79 4.22 -5.33 -8.65
N GLY A 80 4.26 -6.09 -9.75
CA GLY A 80 4.73 -7.47 -9.69
C GLY A 80 4.71 -8.20 -11.01
N PHE A 81 5.05 -9.47 -10.96
CA PHE A 81 5.27 -10.31 -12.16
C PHE A 81 4.03 -11.09 -12.55
N ARG A 82 3.26 -11.55 -11.57
CA ARG A 82 2.01 -12.32 -11.72
C ARG A 82 1.21 -12.29 -10.42
N PRO A 83 -0.07 -12.72 -10.41
CA PRO A 83 -0.86 -12.82 -9.18
C PRO A 83 -0.09 -13.54 -8.05
N GLY A 84 -0.06 -12.93 -6.86
CA GLY A 84 0.69 -13.43 -5.70
C GLY A 84 2.21 -13.26 -5.75
N GLN A 85 2.77 -12.76 -6.85
CA GLN A 85 4.22 -12.48 -6.97
C GLN A 85 4.48 -11.00 -7.24
N GLY A 86 4.26 -10.20 -6.27
CA GLY A 86 4.48 -8.77 -6.31
C GLY A 86 4.24 -8.14 -4.94
N GLY A 87 4.27 -6.84 -4.90
CA GLY A 87 4.02 -6.05 -3.71
C GLY A 87 3.22 -4.80 -4.03
N MET A 88 2.92 -4.06 -2.99
CA MET A 88 2.13 -2.84 -3.06
C MET A 88 3.03 -1.62 -3.22
N VAL A 89 2.60 -0.68 -4.04
CA VAL A 89 3.21 0.64 -4.20
C VAL A 89 2.12 1.70 -4.21
N PHE A 90 2.32 2.76 -3.44
CA PHE A 90 1.39 3.89 -3.46
C PHE A 90 1.67 4.76 -4.68
N ALA A 91 0.67 4.96 -5.54
CA ALA A 91 0.76 5.84 -6.68
C ALA A 91 0.76 7.31 -6.21
N GLU A 92 1.86 7.99 -6.43
CA GLU A 92 2.06 9.39 -6.06
C GLU A 92 2.82 10.09 -7.20
N ALA A 93 2.45 11.32 -7.50
CA ALA A 93 3.16 12.10 -8.53
C ALA A 93 4.63 12.29 -8.13
N GLY A 94 5.52 12.14 -9.11
CA GLY A 94 6.96 12.25 -8.89
C GLY A 94 7.75 11.07 -9.44
N ASN A 95 9.02 10.99 -9.04
CA ASN A 95 9.92 9.91 -9.44
C ASN A 95 10.10 8.94 -8.27
N LEU A 96 9.52 7.76 -8.41
CA LEU A 96 9.64 6.66 -7.47
C LEU A 96 10.79 5.74 -7.90
N LYS A 97 11.63 5.35 -6.96
CA LYS A 97 12.63 4.31 -7.18
C LYS A 97 12.25 3.09 -6.37
N VAL A 98 12.24 1.92 -7.01
CA VAL A 98 11.85 0.66 -6.39
C VAL A 98 12.93 -0.40 -6.55
N LYS A 99 13.13 -1.18 -5.50
CA LYS A 99 13.99 -2.37 -5.52
C LYS A 99 13.41 -3.44 -4.60
N PRO A 100 13.65 -4.73 -4.84
CA PRO A 100 13.20 -5.77 -3.93
C PRO A 100 14.02 -5.70 -2.64
N ALA A 101 13.34 -5.50 -1.50
CA ALA A 101 13.96 -5.57 -0.16
C ALA A 101 14.04 -7.02 0.32
N THR A 102 12.99 -7.81 0.06
CA THR A 102 12.91 -9.22 0.44
C THR A 102 12.04 -9.95 -0.57
N VAL A 103 12.52 -11.11 -1.02
CA VAL A 103 11.71 -12.06 -1.80
C VAL A 103 11.35 -13.20 -0.87
N LYS A 104 10.09 -13.24 -0.41
CA LYS A 104 9.53 -14.35 0.38
C LYS A 104 8.79 -15.31 -0.56
N LYS A 105 8.54 -16.55 -0.13
CA LYS A 105 7.71 -17.51 -0.87
C LYS A 105 6.38 -16.84 -1.28
N GLY A 106 6.22 -16.55 -2.57
CA GLY A 106 5.00 -16.02 -3.15
C GLY A 106 4.86 -14.49 -3.20
N GLY A 107 5.83 -13.69 -2.72
CA GLY A 107 5.71 -12.23 -2.78
C GLY A 107 7.03 -11.48 -2.78
N VAL A 108 6.99 -10.27 -3.28
CA VAL A 108 8.10 -9.31 -3.24
C VAL A 108 7.69 -8.17 -2.31
N VAL A 109 8.55 -7.84 -1.38
CA VAL A 109 8.44 -6.59 -0.61
C VAL A 109 9.29 -5.55 -1.34
N TRP A 110 8.64 -4.51 -1.84
CA TRP A 110 9.33 -3.42 -2.50
C TRP A 110 9.85 -2.40 -1.49
N GLU A 111 11.11 -2.06 -1.59
CA GLU A 111 11.63 -0.85 -0.99
C GLU A 111 11.41 0.29 -1.97
N VAL A 112 10.56 1.25 -1.58
CA VAL A 112 10.20 2.39 -2.41
C VAL A 112 10.79 3.65 -1.80
N SER A 113 11.40 4.49 -2.63
CA SER A 113 11.93 5.80 -2.24
C SER A 113 11.45 6.89 -3.18
N GLY A 114 11.49 8.14 -2.72
CA GLY A 114 11.00 9.31 -3.47
C GLY A 114 9.48 9.55 -3.34
N SER A 115 8.85 9.00 -2.29
CA SER A 115 7.41 9.11 -2.06
C SER A 115 7.09 9.20 -0.57
N VAL A 116 6.38 10.23 -0.18
CA VAL A 116 5.93 10.40 1.21
C VAL A 116 4.87 9.37 1.60
N LEU A 117 3.96 9.02 0.68
CA LEU A 117 2.90 8.04 0.95
C LEU A 117 3.47 6.62 1.10
N ASN A 118 4.47 6.26 0.29
CA ASN A 118 5.15 4.98 0.42
C ASN A 118 6.00 4.90 1.71
N ASP A 119 6.62 6.00 2.13
CA ASP A 119 7.30 6.08 3.42
C ASP A 119 6.35 5.84 4.59
N LYS A 120 5.18 6.50 4.59
CA LYS A 120 4.12 6.28 5.59
C LYS A 120 3.64 4.83 5.60
N TYR A 121 3.41 4.23 4.42
CA TYR A 121 3.00 2.83 4.31
C TYR A 121 4.06 1.88 4.87
N ARG A 122 5.32 2.07 4.50
CA ARG A 122 6.45 1.28 5.03
C ARG A 122 6.55 1.37 6.56
N ASP A 123 6.44 2.57 7.10
CA ASP A 123 6.58 2.79 8.53
C ASP A 123 5.38 2.21 9.29
N PHE A 124 4.16 2.30 8.73
CA PHE A 124 2.99 1.61 9.25
C PHE A 124 3.17 0.08 9.23
N MET A 125 3.66 -0.52 8.15
CA MET A 125 3.89 -1.97 8.08
C MET A 125 4.93 -2.45 9.10
N LYS A 126 5.98 -1.65 9.36
CA LYS A 126 6.94 -1.93 10.44
C LYS A 126 6.27 -1.87 11.83
N ALA A 127 5.45 -0.87 12.06
CA ALA A 127 4.71 -0.75 13.31
C ALA A 127 3.73 -1.92 13.52
N CYS A 128 3.02 -2.37 12.46
CA CYS A 128 2.18 -3.56 12.51
C CYS A 128 2.98 -4.80 12.95
N ALA A 129 4.15 -5.03 12.34
CA ALA A 129 4.99 -6.18 12.68
C ALA A 129 5.43 -6.19 14.15
N VAL A 130 5.65 -5.00 14.72
CA VAL A 130 6.00 -4.84 16.15
C VAL A 130 4.80 -5.12 17.04
N VAL A 131 3.65 -4.48 16.78
CA VAL A 131 2.46 -4.61 17.67
C VAL A 131 1.84 -6.00 17.64
N ARG A 132 1.93 -6.69 16.48
CA ARG A 132 1.48 -8.07 16.34
C ARG A 132 2.46 -9.09 16.88
N ASN A 133 3.69 -8.67 17.23
CA ASN A 133 4.77 -9.57 17.61
C ASN A 133 5.00 -10.68 16.54
N ASP A 134 5.18 -10.28 15.29
CA ASP A 134 5.27 -11.20 14.14
C ASP A 134 6.29 -12.32 14.35
N ARG A 135 7.37 -12.09 15.10
CA ARG A 135 8.35 -13.15 15.41
C ARG A 135 7.75 -14.30 16.20
N LEU A 136 6.86 -14.00 17.16
CA LEU A 136 6.16 -15.03 17.93
C LEU A 136 5.18 -15.78 17.02
N LEU A 137 4.39 -15.04 16.22
CA LEU A 137 3.42 -15.65 15.31
C LEU A 137 4.11 -16.52 14.27
N ASP A 138 5.21 -16.07 13.65
CA ASP A 138 6.02 -16.86 12.71
C ASP A 138 6.53 -18.17 13.36
N SER A 139 6.89 -18.13 14.66
CA SER A 139 7.33 -19.32 15.40
C SER A 139 6.19 -20.30 15.65
N LEU A 140 5.00 -19.80 15.99
CA LEU A 140 3.79 -20.62 16.17
C LEU A 140 3.35 -21.27 14.84
N ASP A 141 3.38 -20.50 13.76
CA ASP A 141 3.11 -21.01 12.41
C ASP A 141 4.11 -22.12 12.01
N ALA A 142 5.40 -21.93 12.30
CA ALA A 142 6.42 -22.93 12.00
C ALA A 142 6.19 -24.26 12.76
N LEU A 143 5.77 -24.18 14.02
CA LEU A 143 5.40 -25.35 14.82
C LEU A 143 4.18 -26.07 14.19
N PHE A 144 3.13 -25.31 13.86
CA PHE A 144 1.93 -25.87 13.24
C PHE A 144 2.23 -26.54 11.90
N PHE A 145 3.02 -25.91 11.03
CA PHE A 145 3.40 -26.50 9.75
C PHE A 145 4.27 -27.75 9.93
N THR A 146 5.14 -27.77 10.96
CA THR A 146 5.94 -28.98 11.28
C THR A 146 5.05 -30.14 11.71
N ALA A 147 4.03 -29.90 12.54
CA ALA A 147 3.07 -30.92 12.95
C ALA A 147 2.22 -31.39 11.75
N ARG A 148 1.80 -30.46 10.87
CA ARG A 148 1.06 -30.76 9.64
C ARG A 148 1.87 -31.66 8.69
N ASP A 149 3.15 -31.37 8.49
CA ASP A 149 4.02 -32.14 7.58
C ASP A 149 4.31 -33.56 8.11
N ARG A 150 4.08 -33.79 9.41
CA ARG A 150 4.10 -35.10 10.07
C ARG A 150 2.71 -35.77 10.13
N GLU A 151 1.67 -35.08 9.64
CA GLU A 151 0.25 -35.49 9.73
C GLU A 151 -0.23 -35.72 11.18
N ASP A 152 0.42 -35.05 12.16
CA ASP A 152 0.10 -35.13 13.59
C ASP A 152 -1.09 -34.21 13.90
N ARG A 153 -2.29 -34.76 13.80
CA ARG A 153 -3.55 -34.02 13.99
C ARG A 153 -3.75 -33.56 15.45
N GLU A 154 -3.29 -34.36 16.40
CA GLU A 154 -3.42 -34.03 17.82
C GLU A 154 -2.54 -32.85 18.17
N GLU A 155 -1.29 -32.86 17.76
CA GLU A 155 -0.35 -31.75 17.94
C GLU A 155 -0.80 -30.48 17.21
N MET A 156 -1.32 -30.58 15.97
CA MET A 156 -1.91 -29.46 15.25
C MET A 156 -3.07 -28.81 16.03
N ALA A 157 -3.96 -29.61 16.62
CA ALA A 157 -5.10 -29.11 17.39
C ALA A 157 -4.61 -28.40 18.67
N ARG A 158 -3.65 -28.98 19.39
CA ARG A 158 -3.04 -28.40 20.58
C ARG A 158 -2.37 -27.06 20.27
N ILE A 159 -1.53 -26.99 19.23
CA ILE A 159 -0.84 -25.76 18.84
C ILE A 159 -1.86 -24.68 18.46
N LYS A 160 -2.92 -25.03 17.71
CA LYS A 160 -3.97 -24.11 17.34
C LYS A 160 -4.68 -23.50 18.55
N GLU A 161 -5.05 -24.33 19.53
CA GLU A 161 -5.72 -23.88 20.75
C GLU A 161 -4.80 -22.98 21.59
N GLU A 162 -3.56 -23.39 21.82
CA GLU A 162 -2.57 -22.63 22.58
C GLU A 162 -2.16 -21.31 21.91
N SER A 163 -2.18 -21.26 20.59
CA SER A 163 -1.80 -20.07 19.83
C SER A 163 -2.92 -19.04 19.66
N MET A 164 -4.19 -19.44 19.76
CA MET A 164 -5.36 -18.57 19.54
C MET A 164 -5.30 -17.25 20.31
N PRO A 165 -4.99 -17.22 21.63
CA PRO A 165 -4.92 -15.96 22.37
C PRO A 165 -3.89 -14.98 21.84
N TYR A 166 -2.77 -15.47 21.29
CA TYR A 166 -1.73 -14.62 20.71
C TYR A 166 -2.19 -13.98 19.40
N TYR A 167 -2.92 -14.73 18.55
CA TYR A 167 -3.51 -14.18 17.34
C TYR A 167 -4.59 -13.15 17.62
N GLU A 168 -5.45 -13.41 18.63
CA GLU A 168 -6.47 -12.46 19.04
C GLU A 168 -5.85 -11.18 19.61
N GLN A 169 -4.83 -11.29 20.43
CA GLN A 169 -4.10 -10.13 20.96
C GLN A 169 -3.42 -9.33 19.82
N ALA A 170 -2.78 -10.02 18.89
CA ALA A 170 -2.13 -9.41 17.73
C ALA A 170 -3.15 -8.66 16.87
N GLN A 171 -4.33 -9.25 16.62
CA GLN A 171 -5.40 -8.61 15.86
C GLN A 171 -5.91 -7.36 16.56
N MET A 172 -6.17 -7.42 17.88
CA MET A 172 -6.62 -6.24 18.64
C MET A 172 -5.58 -5.11 18.62
N ALA A 173 -4.30 -5.45 18.74
CA ALA A 173 -3.21 -4.48 18.69
C ALA A 173 -3.07 -3.83 17.31
N GLU A 174 -3.18 -4.63 16.23
CA GLU A 174 -3.21 -4.11 14.86
C GLU A 174 -4.41 -3.18 14.64
N ASP A 175 -5.60 -3.58 15.07
CA ASP A 175 -6.83 -2.79 14.92
C ASP A 175 -6.71 -1.43 15.64
N GLN A 176 -6.15 -1.41 16.82
CA GLN A 176 -5.90 -0.16 17.55
C GLN A 176 -4.90 0.73 16.80
N LEU A 177 -3.80 0.16 16.30
CA LEU A 177 -2.81 0.89 15.51
C LEU A 177 -3.42 1.45 14.21
N VAL A 178 -4.24 0.65 13.51
CA VAL A 178 -4.94 1.10 12.30
C VAL A 178 -5.82 2.31 12.60
N ARG A 179 -6.66 2.27 13.65
CA ARG A 179 -7.52 3.39 14.04
C ARG A 179 -6.71 4.65 14.34
N GLN A 180 -5.69 4.53 15.19
CA GLN A 180 -4.81 5.65 15.53
C GLN A 180 -4.12 6.25 14.28
N THR A 181 -3.70 5.37 13.36
CA THR A 181 -3.03 5.81 12.13
C THR A 181 -4.01 6.49 11.18
N VAL A 182 -5.24 6.00 11.05
CA VAL A 182 -6.30 6.64 10.25
C VAL A 182 -6.59 8.03 10.80
N ASP A 183 -6.85 8.14 12.11
CA ASP A 183 -7.18 9.41 12.78
C ASP A 183 -6.05 10.44 12.61
N GLY A 184 -4.79 10.00 12.70
CA GLY A 184 -3.61 10.85 12.48
C GLY A 184 -3.32 11.21 11.01
N ASN A 185 -4.07 10.64 10.05
CA ASN A 185 -3.83 10.81 8.61
C ASN A 185 -5.11 11.13 7.81
N MET A 186 -6.15 11.68 8.43
CA MET A 186 -7.41 11.98 7.76
C MET A 186 -7.27 12.98 6.59
N GLU A 187 -6.28 13.86 6.64
CA GLU A 187 -6.06 14.86 5.60
C GLU A 187 -5.40 14.31 4.33
N ASN A 188 -4.87 13.09 4.37
CA ASN A 188 -4.10 12.57 3.25
C ASN A 188 -4.59 11.21 2.72
N PRO A 189 -4.23 10.85 1.46
CA PRO A 189 -4.68 9.61 0.81
C PRO A 189 -4.30 8.32 1.54
N PHE A 190 -3.28 8.33 2.38
CA PHE A 190 -2.87 7.16 3.16
C PHE A 190 -3.89 6.80 4.25
N GLY A 191 -4.47 7.80 4.93
CA GLY A 191 -5.49 7.56 5.95
C GLY A 191 -6.74 6.91 5.38
N ILE A 192 -7.27 7.44 4.27
CA ILE A 192 -8.47 6.85 3.65
C ILE A 192 -8.20 5.48 3.03
N TYR A 193 -6.99 5.22 2.51
CA TYR A 193 -6.58 3.88 2.08
C TYR A 193 -6.64 2.88 3.23
N LEU A 194 -6.07 3.22 4.39
CA LEU A 194 -6.12 2.34 5.56
C LEU A 194 -7.54 2.12 6.05
N TYR A 195 -8.35 3.18 6.10
CA TYR A 195 -9.77 3.04 6.45
C TYR A 195 -10.47 2.07 5.51
N TYR A 196 -10.39 2.29 4.20
CA TYR A 196 -11.00 1.43 3.18
C TYR A 196 -10.52 -0.02 3.26
N SER A 197 -9.21 -0.23 3.35
CA SER A 197 -8.63 -1.57 3.26
C SER A 197 -8.67 -2.38 4.56
N LYS A 198 -8.80 -1.72 5.71
CA LYS A 198 -8.66 -2.37 7.02
C LYS A 198 -9.88 -2.26 7.92
N LEU A 199 -10.70 -1.23 7.78
CA LEU A 199 -11.84 -0.97 8.66
C LEU A 199 -13.18 -1.04 7.94
N PHE A 200 -13.29 -0.49 6.74
CA PHE A 200 -14.53 -0.42 5.98
C PHE A 200 -15.08 -1.83 5.66
N GLY A 201 -16.37 -2.02 5.86
CA GLY A 201 -17.05 -3.29 5.55
C GLY A 201 -16.78 -4.44 6.54
N ARG A 202 -16.06 -4.21 7.63
CA ARG A 202 -15.92 -5.23 8.69
C ARG A 202 -17.24 -5.37 9.44
N LYS A 203 -17.61 -6.62 9.81
CA LYS A 203 -18.91 -6.93 10.46
C LYS A 203 -19.14 -6.20 11.79
N ASP A 204 -18.10 -5.85 12.49
CA ASP A 204 -18.13 -5.04 13.71
C ASP A 204 -18.45 -3.56 13.44
N PHE A 205 -18.42 -3.12 12.16
CA PHE A 205 -18.72 -1.78 11.70
C PHE A 205 -19.96 -1.70 10.79
N SER A 206 -20.33 -2.79 10.10
CA SER A 206 -21.34 -2.81 9.04
C SER A 206 -22.69 -3.40 9.46
N THR A 207 -23.20 -3.07 10.63
CA THR A 207 -24.65 -3.25 10.85
C THR A 207 -25.42 -2.18 10.07
N LYS A 208 -26.66 -2.47 9.61
CA LYS A 208 -27.50 -1.47 8.91
C LYS A 208 -27.64 -0.16 9.68
N GLU A 209 -27.49 -0.20 11.00
CA GLU A 209 -27.50 0.96 11.89
C GLU A 209 -26.19 1.79 11.77
N ASN A 210 -25.08 1.19 11.36
CA ASN A 210 -23.77 1.83 11.26
C ASN A 210 -23.48 2.49 9.91
N ILE A 211 -24.25 2.20 8.84
CA ILE A 211 -24.01 2.82 7.51
C ILE A 211 -24.10 4.35 7.58
N GLY A 212 -25.03 4.87 8.40
CA GLY A 212 -25.13 6.31 8.65
C GLY A 212 -23.88 6.88 9.35
N ALA A 213 -23.39 6.18 10.36
CA ALA A 213 -22.19 6.56 11.10
C ALA A 213 -20.94 6.48 10.23
N GLU A 214 -20.82 5.45 9.39
CA GLU A 214 -19.72 5.33 8.43
C GLU A 214 -19.69 6.47 7.42
N ARG A 215 -20.83 6.87 6.88
CA ARG A 215 -20.94 8.02 5.96
C ARG A 215 -20.59 9.34 6.63
N GLU A 216 -20.99 9.53 7.89
CA GLU A 216 -20.57 10.70 8.67
C GLU A 216 -19.06 10.68 8.94
N TYR A 217 -18.50 9.52 9.28
CA TYR A 217 -17.06 9.38 9.49
C TYR A 217 -16.26 9.70 8.21
N GLN A 218 -16.74 9.25 7.04
CA GLN A 218 -16.10 9.54 5.76
C GLN A 218 -16.03 11.04 5.43
N LYS A 219 -16.98 11.85 5.93
CA LYS A 219 -16.95 13.31 5.73
C LYS A 219 -15.81 14.01 6.46
N ASN A 220 -15.22 13.37 7.46
CA ASN A 220 -14.09 13.93 8.21
C ASN A 220 -12.76 13.83 7.46
N PHE A 221 -12.70 13.07 6.35
CA PHE A 221 -11.50 13.02 5.52
C PHE A 221 -11.32 14.33 4.75
N GLY A 222 -10.08 14.84 4.73
CA GLY A 222 -9.73 16.08 4.07
C GLY A 222 -9.79 16.04 2.54
N PRO A 223 -9.63 17.19 1.88
CA PRO A 223 -9.83 17.32 0.44
C PRO A 223 -8.97 16.40 -0.41
N GLU A 224 -7.74 16.12 -0.03
CA GLU A 224 -6.86 15.22 -0.77
C GLU A 224 -7.32 13.77 -0.68
N ALA A 225 -7.77 13.33 0.49
CA ALA A 225 -8.32 12.01 0.71
C ALA A 225 -9.63 11.81 -0.06
N GLN A 226 -10.49 12.84 -0.08
CA GLN A 226 -11.76 12.84 -0.81
C GLN A 226 -11.61 12.70 -2.34
N GLN A 227 -10.45 13.07 -2.90
CA GLN A 227 -10.15 12.95 -4.33
C GLN A 227 -9.64 11.57 -4.73
N THR A 228 -9.45 10.66 -3.79
CA THR A 228 -9.01 9.30 -4.07
C THR A 228 -10.15 8.43 -4.60
N PRO A 229 -9.87 7.32 -5.30
CA PRO A 229 -10.91 6.41 -5.78
C PRO A 229 -11.63 5.68 -4.64
N TYR A 230 -11.07 5.65 -3.42
CA TYR A 230 -11.65 4.90 -2.29
C TYR A 230 -13.03 5.41 -1.87
N ILE A 231 -13.29 6.71 -1.94
CA ILE A 231 -14.62 7.28 -1.68
C ILE A 231 -15.66 6.72 -2.65
N ALA A 232 -15.34 6.67 -3.94
CA ALA A 232 -16.25 6.11 -4.93
C ALA A 232 -16.48 4.61 -4.72
N LEU A 233 -15.43 3.86 -4.38
CA LEU A 233 -15.50 2.43 -4.09
C LEU A 233 -16.36 2.12 -2.86
N MET A 234 -16.25 2.91 -1.79
CA MET A 234 -17.07 2.76 -0.58
C MET A 234 -18.55 3.09 -0.85
N ASN A 235 -18.83 4.09 -1.69
CA ASN A 235 -20.20 4.48 -2.03
C ASN A 235 -20.89 3.53 -3.01
N ALA A 236 -20.15 2.66 -3.70
CA ALA A 236 -20.66 1.69 -4.64
C ALA A 236 -21.08 0.35 -3.99
N GLN A 237 -20.76 0.14 -2.72
CA GLN A 237 -21.13 -1.03 -1.91
C GLN A 237 -22.41 -0.75 -1.10
#